data_5aae9b28336d99cfcb034ed80f3b8bbb
#
_entry.id   5aae9b28336d99cfcb034ed80f3b8bbb
#
_cell.length_a   1.000
_cell.length_b   1.000
_cell.length_c   1.000
_cell.angle_alpha   90.00
_cell.angle_beta   90.00
_cell.angle_gamma   90.00
#
_symmetry.space_group_name_H-M   'P 1'
#
loop_
_entity.id
_entity.type
_entity.pdbx_description
1 polymer ?
#
loop_
_entity_poly.entity_id
_entity_poly.type
_entity_poly.pdbx_seq_one_letter_code
_entity_poly.pdbx_strand_id
1 'polypeptide(L)'
;MKHIITVQHTQSVHHTNGMVGSWTDWDLTDLGKIQANNIGKKLNDELKNKEVIMYSSDLKRARQTADEIAKHLGVEPILRKELRERNLGKCCGKSVQWLRENVECPQKTVYDRPFSDAESR
;
A
#
# COMPACT_ATOMS: atom_id res chain seq x y z
N MET A 1 26.02 -9.65 0.05
CA MET A 1 24.67 -10.24 -0.14
C MET A 1 23.65 -9.12 -0.21
N LYS A 2 22.75 -9.18 -1.17
CA LYS A 2 21.64 -8.23 -1.27
C LYS A 2 20.47 -8.72 -0.41
N HIS A 3 19.84 -7.79 0.29
CA HIS A 3 18.66 -8.05 1.10
C HIS A 3 17.48 -7.23 0.58
N ILE A 4 16.29 -7.79 0.67
CA ILE A 4 15.03 -7.10 0.35
C ILE A 4 14.25 -6.95 1.65
N ILE A 5 13.84 -5.72 1.94
CA ILE A 5 12.93 -5.40 3.04
C ILE A 5 11.63 -4.92 2.42
N THR A 6 10.53 -5.55 2.80
CA THR A 6 9.20 -5.12 2.38
C THR A 6 8.46 -4.46 3.53
N VAL A 7 7.81 -3.34 3.24
CA VAL A 7 7.03 -2.59 4.22
C VAL A 7 5.65 -2.34 3.64
N GLN A 8 4.61 -2.76 4.36
CA GLN A 8 3.24 -2.44 4.02
C GLN A 8 2.97 -0.96 4.34
N HIS A 9 2.13 -0.28 3.55
CA HIS A 9 1.70 1.07 3.89
C HIS A 9 1.01 1.07 5.26
N THR A 10 1.13 2.18 5.98
CA THR A 10 0.55 2.32 7.32
C THR A 10 -0.94 2.66 7.24
N GLN A 11 -1.58 2.92 8.38
CA GLN A 11 -3.02 3.15 8.41
C GLN A 11 -3.43 4.29 7.49
N SER A 12 -4.35 4.01 6.59
CA SER A 12 -4.98 5.00 5.73
C SER A 12 -6.45 5.15 6.03
N VAL A 13 -7.06 6.23 5.53
CA VAL A 13 -8.45 6.58 5.82
C VAL A 13 -9.43 5.46 5.49
N HIS A 14 -9.19 4.71 4.41
CA HIS A 14 -10.08 3.61 4.03
C HIS A 14 -10.14 2.46 5.06
N HIS A 15 -9.12 2.32 5.91
CA HIS A 15 -9.17 1.36 7.03
C HIS A 15 -10.17 1.77 8.11
N THR A 16 -10.54 3.04 8.17
CA THR A 16 -11.40 3.60 9.22
C THR A 16 -12.81 3.92 8.76
N ASN A 17 -13.05 4.04 7.46
CA ASN A 17 -14.34 4.46 6.90
C ASN A 17 -15.10 3.34 6.17
N GLY A 18 -14.59 2.10 6.19
CA GLY A 18 -15.23 0.95 5.54
C GLY A 18 -15.19 0.95 4.02
N MET A 19 -14.34 1.77 3.40
CA MET A 19 -14.20 1.85 1.95
C MET A 19 -13.13 0.90 1.43
N VAL A 20 -13.24 0.52 0.15
CA VAL A 20 -12.25 -0.30 -0.54
C VAL A 20 -10.99 0.51 -0.82
N GLY A 21 -9.82 -0.09 -0.58
CA GLY A 21 -8.53 0.49 -0.93
C GLY A 21 -8.24 0.34 -2.43
N SER A 22 -7.67 -0.80 -2.82
CA SER A 22 -7.34 -1.09 -4.23
C SER A 22 -6.66 0.11 -4.93
N TRP A 23 -7.04 0.43 -6.16
CA TRP A 23 -6.52 1.58 -6.92
C TRP A 23 -7.29 2.86 -6.58
N THR A 24 -7.18 3.31 -5.35
CA THR A 24 -7.75 4.55 -4.84
C THR A 24 -6.69 5.37 -4.12
N ASP A 25 -6.88 6.68 -4.05
CA ASP A 25 -5.91 7.60 -3.47
C ASP A 25 -6.33 8.09 -2.08
N TRP A 26 -6.58 7.13 -1.18
CA TRP A 26 -6.82 7.44 0.22
C TRP A 26 -5.55 7.93 0.92
N ASP A 27 -5.68 9.02 1.69
CA ASP A 27 -4.60 9.54 2.52
C ASP A 27 -4.29 8.60 3.70
N LEU A 28 -3.07 8.72 4.25
CA LEU A 28 -2.79 8.19 5.58
C LEU A 28 -3.60 8.96 6.62
N THR A 29 -4.01 8.27 7.68
CA THR A 29 -4.50 8.92 8.89
C THR A 29 -3.35 9.57 9.66
N ASP A 30 -3.66 10.40 10.65
CA ASP A 30 -2.62 10.94 11.55
C ASP A 30 -1.86 9.83 12.26
N LEU A 31 -2.56 8.78 12.69
CA LEU A 31 -1.92 7.58 13.24
C LEU A 31 -1.00 6.90 12.21
N GLY A 32 -1.44 6.79 10.97
CA GLY A 32 -0.64 6.22 9.88
C GLY A 32 0.67 6.97 9.67
N LYS A 33 0.65 8.29 9.74
CA LYS A 33 1.85 9.13 9.64
C LYS A 33 2.82 8.89 10.80
N ILE A 34 2.29 8.75 12.02
CA ILE A 34 3.10 8.41 13.20
C ILE A 34 3.73 7.03 13.04
N GLN A 35 2.96 6.05 12.58
CA GLN A 35 3.46 4.69 12.31
C GLN A 35 4.59 4.70 11.28
N ALA A 36 4.42 5.42 10.17
CA ALA A 36 5.43 5.54 9.13
C ALA A 36 6.72 6.20 9.65
N ASN A 37 6.59 7.25 10.44
CA ASN A 37 7.72 7.91 11.07
C ASN A 37 8.48 6.96 12.01
N ASN A 38 7.78 6.17 12.80
CA ASN A 38 8.40 5.19 13.70
C ASN A 38 9.11 4.06 12.94
N ILE A 39 8.52 3.59 11.84
CA ILE A 39 9.19 2.62 10.95
C ILE A 39 10.48 3.22 10.38
N GLY A 40 10.42 4.47 9.94
CA GLY A 40 11.59 5.17 9.40
C GLY A 40 12.73 5.26 10.41
N LYS A 41 12.44 5.61 11.66
CA LYS A 41 13.43 5.65 12.74
C LYS A 41 14.06 4.28 12.97
N LYS A 42 13.25 3.24 13.05
CA LYS A 42 13.72 1.86 13.27
C LYS A 42 14.61 1.38 12.13
N LEU A 43 14.18 1.59 10.90
CA LEU A 43 14.96 1.19 9.72
C LEU A 43 16.26 1.97 9.62
N ASN A 44 16.26 3.25 9.95
CA ASN A 44 17.48 4.04 9.97
C ASN A 44 18.51 3.47 10.97
N ASP A 45 18.06 3.05 12.15
CA ASP A 45 18.93 2.41 13.14
C ASP A 45 19.48 1.07 12.67
N GLU A 46 18.63 0.25 12.03
CA GLU A 46 19.02 -1.07 11.54
C GLU A 46 19.90 -1.01 10.29
N LEU A 47 19.73 0.01 9.45
CA LEU A 47 20.40 0.14 8.15
C LEU A 47 21.55 1.16 8.15
N LYS A 48 22.03 1.56 9.31
CA LYS A 48 23.18 2.48 9.43
C LYS A 48 24.37 2.01 8.61
N ASN A 49 24.97 2.94 7.85
CA ASN A 49 26.13 2.69 7.00
C ASN A 49 25.90 1.69 5.88
N LYS A 50 24.64 1.39 5.53
CA LYS A 50 24.28 0.55 4.40
C LYS A 50 23.73 1.39 3.27
N GLU A 51 24.09 1.03 2.05
CA GLU A 51 23.50 1.63 0.86
C GLU A 51 22.08 1.08 0.65
N VAL A 52 21.10 1.96 0.49
CA VAL A 52 19.68 1.63 0.38
C VAL A 52 19.12 2.22 -0.91
N ILE A 53 18.40 1.40 -1.66
CA ILE A 53 17.54 1.83 -2.76
C ILE A 53 16.11 1.57 -2.34
N MET A 54 15.25 2.60 -2.42
CA MET A 54 13.86 2.50 -2.00
C MET A 54 12.94 2.56 -3.23
N TYR A 55 12.06 1.59 -3.34
CA TYR A 55 10.96 1.58 -4.31
C TYR A 55 9.63 1.68 -3.58
N SER A 56 8.65 2.34 -4.19
CA SER A 56 7.30 2.46 -3.66
C SER A 56 6.26 2.37 -4.77
N SER A 57 5.09 1.85 -4.41
CA SER A 57 3.89 2.08 -5.21
C SER A 57 3.63 3.59 -5.32
N ASP A 58 3.06 4.01 -6.44
CA ASP A 58 2.68 5.40 -6.67
C ASP A 58 1.31 5.77 -6.10
N LEU A 59 0.54 4.79 -5.56
CA LEU A 59 -0.68 5.08 -4.83
C LEU A 59 -0.39 5.94 -3.60
N LYS A 60 -1.27 6.91 -3.35
CA LYS A 60 -1.02 7.98 -2.37
C LYS A 60 -0.62 7.48 -0.99
N ARG A 61 -1.35 6.50 -0.43
CA ARG A 61 -1.04 5.94 0.90
C ARG A 61 0.34 5.26 0.97
N ALA A 62 0.72 4.55 -0.09
CA ALA A 62 2.03 3.91 -0.16
C ALA A 62 3.14 4.96 -0.31
N ARG A 63 2.95 5.94 -1.18
CA ARG A 63 3.90 7.03 -1.37
C ARG A 63 4.09 7.86 -0.10
N GLN A 64 3.00 8.20 0.59
CA GLN A 64 3.08 8.94 1.86
C GLN A 64 3.85 8.15 2.92
N THR A 65 3.62 6.84 3.03
CA THR A 65 4.40 5.97 3.92
C THR A 65 5.88 5.97 3.54
N ALA A 66 6.18 5.80 2.26
CA ALA A 66 7.55 5.80 1.76
C ALA A 66 8.25 7.14 1.99
N ASP A 67 7.57 8.26 1.76
CA ASP A 67 8.14 9.60 1.97
C ASP A 67 8.53 9.84 3.43
N GLU A 68 7.70 9.39 4.38
CA GLU A 68 8.03 9.49 5.82
C GLU A 68 9.24 8.64 6.19
N ILE A 69 9.33 7.43 5.67
CA ILE A 69 10.48 6.54 5.90
C ILE A 69 11.74 7.11 5.24
N ALA A 70 11.62 7.61 4.02
CA ALA A 70 12.72 8.15 3.23
C ALA A 70 13.43 9.32 3.92
N LYS A 71 12.69 10.17 4.65
CA LYS A 71 13.28 11.28 5.43
C LYS A 71 14.32 10.79 6.43
N HIS A 72 14.08 9.64 7.06
CA HIS A 72 15.00 9.06 8.04
C HIS A 72 16.20 8.37 7.39
N LEU A 73 16.01 7.79 6.20
CA LEU A 73 17.07 7.07 5.47
C LEU A 73 17.91 7.98 4.57
N GLY A 74 17.50 9.21 4.34
CA GLY A 74 18.20 10.13 3.44
C GLY A 74 18.22 9.69 1.98
N VAL A 75 17.17 8.99 1.54
CA VAL A 75 17.01 8.51 0.16
C VAL A 75 15.72 9.04 -0.44
N GLU A 76 15.58 8.97 -1.76
CA GLU A 76 14.37 9.36 -2.46
C GLU A 76 13.67 8.11 -3.02
N PRO A 77 12.36 7.93 -2.74
CA PRO A 77 11.63 6.78 -3.24
C PRO A 77 11.48 6.82 -4.76
N ILE A 78 11.72 5.68 -5.40
CA ILE A 78 11.47 5.49 -6.83
C ILE A 78 10.07 4.90 -6.96
N LEU A 79 9.15 5.65 -7.57
CA LEU A 79 7.77 5.24 -7.72
C LEU A 79 7.61 4.24 -8.86
N ARG A 80 6.85 3.18 -8.62
CA ARG A 80 6.55 2.13 -9.59
C ARG A 80 5.07 1.75 -9.56
N LYS A 81 4.41 1.88 -10.69
CA LYS A 81 3.01 1.46 -10.87
C LYS A 81 2.84 -0.05 -10.64
N GLU A 82 3.84 -0.82 -11.01
CA GLU A 82 3.87 -2.28 -10.88
C GLU A 82 3.82 -2.75 -9.43
N LEU A 83 4.10 -1.87 -8.48
CA LEU A 83 4.01 -2.16 -7.04
C LEU A 83 2.64 -1.82 -6.44
N ARG A 84 1.67 -1.39 -7.24
CA ARG A 84 0.31 -1.16 -6.77
C ARG A 84 -0.30 -2.45 -6.26
N GLU A 85 -1.18 -2.30 -5.28
CA GLU A 85 -2.09 -3.34 -4.89
C GLU A 85 -2.96 -3.79 -6.07
N ARG A 86 -3.49 -4.99 -6.00
CA ARG A 86 -4.40 -5.55 -6.99
C ARG A 86 -5.55 -4.58 -7.30
N ASN A 87 -5.79 -4.38 -8.58
CA ASN A 87 -6.94 -3.60 -9.04
C ASN A 87 -8.22 -4.43 -8.91
N LEU A 88 -9.17 -3.95 -8.12
CA LEU A 88 -10.47 -4.60 -7.92
C LEU A 88 -11.56 -4.06 -8.86
N GLY A 89 -11.17 -3.34 -9.91
CA GLY A 89 -12.06 -2.89 -10.95
C GLY A 89 -13.18 -1.99 -10.43
N LYS A 90 -14.41 -2.28 -10.78
CA LYS A 90 -15.57 -1.45 -10.44
C LYS A 90 -15.86 -1.29 -8.96
N CYS A 91 -15.24 -2.07 -8.08
CA CYS A 91 -15.40 -1.87 -6.65
C CYS A 91 -14.48 -0.76 -6.09
N CYS A 92 -13.55 -0.25 -6.87
CA CYS A 92 -12.75 0.92 -6.47
C CYS A 92 -13.69 2.12 -6.23
N GLY A 93 -13.58 2.72 -5.04
CA GLY A 93 -14.46 3.82 -4.62
C GLY A 93 -15.79 3.38 -4.00
N LYS A 94 -16.03 2.07 -3.88
CA LYS A 94 -17.20 1.51 -3.20
C LYS A 94 -16.85 1.12 -1.76
N SER A 95 -17.89 0.85 -0.94
CA SER A 95 -17.68 0.32 0.40
C SER A 95 -17.30 -1.16 0.39
N VAL A 96 -16.67 -1.62 1.46
CA VAL A 96 -16.41 -3.05 1.66
C VAL A 96 -17.72 -3.85 1.73
N GLN A 97 -18.77 -3.27 2.31
CA GLN A 97 -20.09 -3.88 2.34
C GLN A 97 -20.64 -4.07 0.92
N TRP A 98 -20.55 -3.03 0.08
CA TRP A 98 -20.95 -3.13 -1.32
C TRP A 98 -20.21 -4.25 -2.06
N LEU A 99 -18.89 -4.35 -1.85
CA LEU A 99 -18.08 -5.43 -2.42
C LEU A 99 -18.61 -6.80 -2.03
N ARG A 100 -18.89 -7.02 -0.74
CA ARG A 100 -19.40 -8.31 -0.23
C ARG A 100 -20.75 -8.68 -0.83
N GLU A 101 -21.61 -7.70 -1.05
CA GLU A 101 -22.97 -7.91 -1.57
C GLU A 101 -22.99 -8.07 -3.10
N ASN A 102 -21.99 -7.56 -3.82
CA ASN A 102 -22.01 -7.46 -5.29
C ASN A 102 -20.88 -8.26 -5.98
N VAL A 103 -20.09 -9.03 -5.26
CA VAL A 103 -19.03 -9.85 -5.87
C VAL A 103 -19.65 -10.82 -6.90
N GLU A 104 -19.12 -10.80 -8.13
CA GLU A 104 -19.62 -11.60 -9.25
C GLU A 104 -19.08 -13.02 -9.23
N CYS A 105 -17.85 -13.21 -8.77
CA CYS A 105 -17.19 -14.51 -8.73
C CYS A 105 -16.54 -14.73 -7.35
N PRO A 106 -16.92 -15.80 -6.63
CA PRO A 106 -16.24 -16.18 -5.39
C PRO A 106 -14.76 -16.48 -5.66
N GLN A 107 -13.88 -15.90 -4.84
CA GLN A 107 -12.43 -16.07 -4.99
C GLN A 107 -11.95 -17.34 -4.29
N LYS A 108 -12.08 -18.48 -4.94
CA LYS A 108 -11.63 -19.78 -4.42
C LYS A 108 -10.17 -20.06 -4.78
N THR A 109 -9.70 -19.53 -5.89
CA THR A 109 -8.33 -19.71 -6.39
C THR A 109 -7.64 -18.36 -6.62
N VAL A 110 -6.31 -18.40 -6.84
CA VAL A 110 -5.53 -17.18 -7.16
C VAL A 110 -5.87 -16.58 -8.52
N TYR A 111 -6.54 -17.34 -9.39
CA TYR A 111 -6.92 -16.89 -10.73
C TYR A 111 -8.29 -16.24 -10.79
N ASP A 112 -9.10 -16.40 -9.74
CA ASP A 112 -10.45 -15.86 -9.71
C ASP A 112 -10.43 -14.34 -9.58
N ARG A 113 -11.32 -13.68 -10.31
CA ARG A 113 -11.51 -12.23 -10.25
C ARG A 113 -12.87 -11.94 -9.62
N PRO A 114 -12.95 -11.02 -8.63
CA PRO A 114 -14.24 -10.69 -8.03
C PRO A 114 -15.21 -10.03 -9.00
N PHE A 115 -14.68 -9.33 -10.00
CA PHE A 115 -15.41 -8.68 -11.08
C PHE A 115 -14.67 -8.90 -12.40
N SER A 116 -15.40 -8.80 -13.52
CA SER A 116 -14.82 -9.00 -14.86
C SER A 116 -13.67 -8.03 -15.20
N ASP A 117 -13.71 -6.81 -14.65
CA ASP A 117 -12.72 -5.77 -14.85
C ASP A 117 -11.65 -5.72 -13.74
N ALA A 118 -11.67 -6.66 -12.79
CA ALA A 118 -10.69 -6.75 -11.72
C ALA A 118 -9.51 -7.67 -12.09
N GLU A 119 -8.40 -7.49 -11.40
CA GLU A 119 -7.25 -8.40 -11.48
C GLU A 119 -7.48 -9.64 -10.61
N SER A 120 -6.89 -10.77 -11.01
CA SER A 120 -6.75 -11.96 -10.16
C SER A 120 -5.75 -11.71 -9.01
N ARG A 121 -5.68 -12.62 -8.07
CA ARG A 121 -4.71 -12.54 -6.96
C ARG A 121 -3.29 -12.76 -7.43
#